data_be30e881718e9a53cf3c59fc4f9b611d
#
_entry.id   be30e881718e9a53cf3c59fc4f9b611d
#
_cell.length_a   1.000
_cell.length_b   1.000
_cell.length_c   1.000
_cell.angle_alpha   90.00
_cell.angle_beta   90.00
_cell.angle_gamma   90.00
#
_symmetry.space_group_name_H-M   'P 1'
#
loop_
_entity.id
_entity.type
_entity.pdbx_description
1 polymer ?
#
loop_
_entity_poly.entity_id
_entity_poly.type
_entity_poly.pdbx_seq_one_letter_code
_entity_poly.pdbx_strand_id
1 'polypeptide(L)'
;MNRITRACVLAFAAVTCSSASAAEDWYPSRYGAEDTPGALNNQSPEKLIEAAKLVTRGKTYRLGVETGPKSPAYPPRSFSLTVLQLSDGTGTPLGSNQATGNDDLLNFWMGIGSQLDGLGHMGVNHTYYNGNHAKDFVASTGLKKLAIHNLPPIATRGVLLDVARHMGVDVVPAGTAINQTEIEVIAKAQGVSITKGDVVLFHTGWLNVMDVDAAKFMAGEPGLGVGGAKYLAGLGVVAVGSDTWALEVLPSEDASQAFPVHPELLAKNGVYILENMDTRELARDKVAEFLFVLGVPRFVGAVQAVINPVAIR
;
A
#
# COMPACT_ATOMS: atom_id res chain seq x y z
N MET A 1 74.12 -33.66 -33.68
CA MET A 1 73.62 -33.60 -32.35
C MET A 1 72.43 -32.67 -32.32
N ASN A 2 71.20 -33.22 -32.49
CA ASN A 2 69.96 -32.47 -32.56
C ASN A 2 69.23 -32.55 -31.20
N ARG A 3 69.05 -31.40 -30.54
CA ARG A 3 68.20 -31.28 -29.36
C ARG A 3 66.80 -30.96 -29.79
N ILE A 4 65.87 -31.87 -29.53
CA ILE A 4 64.42 -31.68 -29.71
C ILE A 4 63.85 -31.08 -28.42
N THR A 5 63.39 -29.86 -28.47
CA THR A 5 62.71 -29.19 -27.36
C THR A 5 61.22 -29.54 -27.45
N ARG A 6 60.67 -30.27 -26.45
CA ARG A 6 59.25 -30.54 -26.31
C ARG A 6 58.60 -29.36 -25.60
N ALA A 7 57.68 -28.68 -26.26
CA ALA A 7 56.81 -27.69 -25.66
C ALA A 7 55.58 -28.39 -25.04
N CYS A 8 55.41 -28.26 -23.71
CA CYS A 8 54.17 -28.65 -23.03
C CYS A 8 53.15 -27.53 -23.16
N VAL A 9 52.05 -27.82 -23.88
CA VAL A 9 50.86 -26.95 -23.94
C VAL A 9 49.99 -27.32 -22.73
N LEU A 10 49.90 -26.41 -21.75
CA LEU A 10 48.92 -26.49 -20.66
C LEU A 10 47.60 -25.91 -21.15
N ALA A 11 46.60 -26.76 -21.32
CA ALA A 11 45.23 -26.35 -21.58
C ALA A 11 44.58 -25.93 -20.26
N PHE A 12 44.26 -24.63 -20.12
CA PHE A 12 43.44 -24.11 -19.04
C PHE A 12 41.97 -24.35 -19.44
N ALA A 13 41.30 -25.28 -18.80
CA ALA A 13 39.86 -25.41 -18.86
C ALA A 13 39.21 -24.31 -17.96
N ALA A 14 38.64 -23.30 -18.58
CA ALA A 14 37.82 -22.30 -17.88
C ALA A 14 36.49 -22.97 -17.47
N VAL A 15 36.35 -23.26 -16.19
CA VAL A 15 35.06 -23.65 -15.62
C VAL A 15 34.23 -22.38 -15.49
N THR A 16 33.32 -22.16 -16.42
CA THR A 16 32.26 -21.16 -16.31
C THR A 16 31.23 -21.67 -15.31
N CYS A 17 31.32 -21.24 -14.04
CA CYS A 17 30.21 -21.34 -13.10
C CYS A 17 29.08 -20.46 -13.61
N SER A 18 28.13 -21.04 -14.33
CA SER A 18 26.81 -20.43 -14.50
C SER A 18 26.14 -20.47 -13.13
N SER A 19 26.10 -19.33 -12.45
CA SER A 19 25.16 -19.15 -11.35
C SER A 19 23.76 -19.23 -11.92
N ALA A 20 23.14 -20.41 -11.82
CA ALA A 20 21.69 -20.52 -12.00
C ALA A 20 21.08 -19.65 -10.90
N SER A 21 20.53 -18.50 -11.26
CA SER A 21 19.62 -17.76 -10.40
C SER A 21 18.53 -18.75 -10.02
N ALA A 22 18.39 -19.05 -8.73
CA ALA A 22 17.24 -19.80 -8.26
C ALA A 22 16.01 -19.04 -8.75
N ALA A 23 15.12 -19.74 -9.47
CA ALA A 23 13.84 -19.17 -9.88
C ALA A 23 13.15 -18.68 -8.61
N GLU A 24 12.75 -17.40 -8.60
CA GLU A 24 12.05 -16.85 -7.45
C GLU A 24 10.66 -17.51 -7.40
N ASP A 25 10.35 -18.23 -6.31
CA ASP A 25 9.17 -19.10 -6.16
C ASP A 25 7.82 -18.35 -6.07
N TRP A 26 7.77 -17.02 -6.30
CA TRP A 26 6.59 -16.20 -6.08
C TRP A 26 5.76 -15.88 -7.35
N TYR A 27 6.23 -16.34 -8.51
CA TYR A 27 5.42 -16.30 -9.74
C TYR A 27 5.57 -17.60 -10.54
N PRO A 28 4.54 -18.03 -11.33
CA PRO A 28 3.29 -17.32 -11.54
C PRO A 28 2.42 -17.24 -10.28
N SER A 29 1.53 -16.23 -10.25
CA SER A 29 0.60 -16.01 -9.16
C SER A 29 -0.30 -17.24 -8.92
N ARG A 30 -0.69 -17.46 -7.65
CA ARG A 30 -1.70 -18.47 -7.29
C ARG A 30 -3.07 -18.25 -7.96
N TYR A 31 -3.33 -17.07 -8.52
CA TYR A 31 -4.54 -16.75 -9.26
C TYR A 31 -4.41 -16.95 -10.78
N GLY A 32 -3.26 -17.40 -11.25
CA GLY A 32 -2.97 -17.69 -12.66
C GLY A 32 -1.90 -16.78 -13.27
N ALA A 33 -1.27 -17.25 -14.36
CA ALA A 33 -0.15 -16.56 -14.98
C ALA A 33 -0.50 -15.19 -15.60
N GLU A 34 -1.77 -15.00 -15.99
CA GLU A 34 -2.25 -13.74 -16.57
C GLU A 34 -2.96 -12.84 -15.55
N ASP A 35 -2.95 -13.24 -14.27
CA ASP A 35 -3.62 -12.48 -13.22
C ASP A 35 -3.00 -11.10 -13.02
N THR A 36 -3.86 -10.09 -12.87
CA THR A 36 -3.46 -8.70 -12.60
C THR A 36 -4.11 -8.09 -11.36
N PRO A 37 -5.29 -8.55 -10.87
CA PRO A 37 -5.92 -7.98 -9.67
C PRO A 37 -5.33 -8.52 -8.35
N GLY A 38 -4.51 -9.55 -8.38
CA GLY A 38 -3.88 -10.06 -7.16
C GLY A 38 -4.86 -10.54 -6.10
N ALA A 39 -4.64 -10.14 -4.86
CA ALA A 39 -5.45 -10.55 -3.72
C ALA A 39 -6.91 -10.04 -3.77
N LEU A 40 -7.27 -9.10 -4.66
CA LEU A 40 -8.66 -8.73 -4.88
C LEU A 40 -9.51 -9.88 -5.42
N ASN A 41 -8.90 -10.92 -5.99
CA ASN A 41 -9.58 -12.19 -6.30
C ASN A 41 -10.16 -12.90 -5.06
N ASN A 42 -9.78 -12.49 -3.87
CA ASN A 42 -10.31 -13.02 -2.61
C ASN A 42 -11.60 -12.34 -2.16
N GLN A 43 -12.02 -11.25 -2.80
CA GLN A 43 -13.34 -10.68 -2.56
C GLN A 43 -14.43 -11.61 -3.11
N SER A 44 -15.57 -11.66 -2.42
CA SER A 44 -16.74 -12.38 -2.92
C SER A 44 -18.03 -11.65 -2.55
N PRO A 45 -19.13 -11.90 -3.29
CA PRO A 45 -20.44 -11.37 -2.93
C PRO A 45 -20.89 -11.76 -1.53
N GLU A 46 -20.61 -12.99 -1.10
CA GLU A 46 -20.97 -13.53 0.21
C GLU A 46 -20.24 -12.76 1.31
N LYS A 47 -18.93 -12.51 1.12
CA LYS A 47 -18.10 -11.75 2.05
C LYS A 47 -18.61 -10.31 2.20
N LEU A 48 -19.01 -9.67 1.10
CA LEU A 48 -19.61 -8.34 1.13
C LEU A 48 -20.96 -8.34 1.86
N ILE A 49 -21.83 -9.34 1.59
CA ILE A 49 -23.13 -9.45 2.28
C ILE A 49 -22.93 -9.65 3.79
N GLU A 50 -21.93 -10.44 4.20
CA GLU A 50 -21.58 -10.61 5.61
C GLU A 50 -21.07 -9.31 6.21
N ALA A 51 -20.18 -8.60 5.52
CA ALA A 51 -19.66 -7.31 5.97
C ALA A 51 -20.78 -6.26 6.09
N ALA A 52 -21.76 -6.26 5.21
CA ALA A 52 -22.92 -5.36 5.27
C ALA A 52 -23.76 -5.57 6.55
N LYS A 53 -23.81 -6.77 7.13
CA LYS A 53 -24.50 -7.04 8.41
C LYS A 53 -23.84 -6.33 9.60
N LEU A 54 -22.57 -5.88 9.45
CA LEU A 54 -21.88 -5.10 10.46
C LEU A 54 -22.41 -3.66 10.54
N VAL A 55 -23.18 -3.19 9.58
CA VAL A 55 -23.82 -1.87 9.59
C VAL A 55 -25.02 -1.88 10.53
N THR A 56 -24.75 -1.74 11.82
CA THR A 56 -25.76 -1.83 12.89
C THR A 56 -26.06 -0.50 13.56
N ARG A 57 -25.18 0.51 13.37
CA ARG A 57 -25.30 1.85 13.97
C ARG A 57 -25.57 2.95 12.94
N GLY A 58 -25.36 2.67 11.65
CA GLY A 58 -25.43 3.65 10.58
C GLY A 58 -24.38 4.76 10.67
N LYS A 59 -23.32 4.57 11.47
CA LYS A 59 -22.22 5.53 11.59
C LYS A 59 -21.17 5.28 10.51
N THR A 60 -20.77 6.35 9.84
CA THR A 60 -19.66 6.35 8.86
C THR A 60 -18.41 6.96 9.46
N TYR A 61 -17.25 6.43 9.08
CA TYR A 61 -15.93 6.91 9.47
C TYR A 61 -15.14 7.18 8.20
N ARG A 62 -14.66 8.40 8.06
CA ARG A 62 -13.73 8.77 6.99
C ARG A 62 -12.34 8.28 7.37
N LEU A 63 -11.73 7.52 6.47
CA LEU A 63 -10.40 6.93 6.71
C LEU A 63 -9.26 7.66 5.97
N GLY A 64 -9.58 8.71 5.21
CA GLY A 64 -8.60 9.54 4.54
C GLY A 64 -8.24 10.79 5.35
N VAL A 65 -6.94 11.12 5.41
CA VAL A 65 -6.46 12.39 5.96
C VAL A 65 -6.68 13.53 4.97
N GLU A 66 -6.71 14.76 5.47
CA GLU A 66 -6.65 15.95 4.61
C GLU A 66 -5.30 16.00 3.89
N THR A 67 -5.34 16.22 2.57
CA THR A 67 -4.14 16.27 1.74
C THR A 67 -4.01 17.64 1.10
N GLY A 68 -2.84 18.26 1.25
CA GLY A 68 -2.59 19.62 0.78
C GLY A 68 -1.10 19.99 0.74
N PRO A 69 -0.79 21.27 0.47
CA PRO A 69 0.60 21.72 0.30
C PRO A 69 1.51 21.51 1.51
N LYS A 70 0.93 21.31 2.71
CA LYS A 70 1.65 21.09 3.96
C LYS A 70 1.68 19.63 4.41
N SER A 71 1.06 18.73 3.66
CA SER A 71 1.08 17.29 3.98
C SER A 71 2.52 16.78 3.94
N PRO A 72 3.00 16.12 5.01
CA PRO A 72 4.30 15.47 4.99
C PRO A 72 4.37 14.45 3.86
N ALA A 73 5.51 14.40 3.18
CA ALA A 73 5.70 13.49 2.07
C ALA A 73 7.18 13.12 1.89
N TYR A 74 7.42 11.90 1.43
CA TYR A 74 8.76 11.44 1.09
C TYR A 74 9.33 12.27 -0.08
N PRO A 75 10.55 12.86 0.07
CA PRO A 75 11.13 13.68 -0.99
C PRO A 75 11.36 12.90 -2.31
N PRO A 76 11.19 13.48 -3.48
CA PRO A 76 10.89 14.92 -3.77
C PRO A 76 9.39 15.22 -3.97
N ARG A 77 8.48 14.43 -3.38
CA ARG A 77 7.03 14.56 -3.58
C ARG A 77 6.55 15.96 -3.20
N SER A 78 5.64 16.51 -4.01
CA SER A 78 5.07 17.85 -3.82
C SER A 78 3.60 17.89 -4.21
N PHE A 79 2.89 18.91 -3.71
CA PHE A 79 1.47 19.13 -3.95
C PHE A 79 1.25 20.59 -4.33
N SER A 80 0.48 20.85 -5.38
CA SER A 80 0.06 22.19 -5.80
C SER A 80 -1.38 22.14 -6.29
N LEU A 81 -2.20 23.02 -5.73
CA LEU A 81 -3.59 23.26 -6.13
C LEU A 81 -3.73 24.73 -6.51
N THR A 82 -4.32 24.98 -7.67
CA THR A 82 -4.65 26.34 -8.14
C THR A 82 -6.14 26.39 -8.47
N VAL A 83 -6.86 27.31 -7.89
CA VAL A 83 -8.26 27.59 -8.24
C VAL A 83 -8.28 28.62 -9.36
N LEU A 84 -8.97 28.29 -10.44
CA LEU A 84 -9.11 29.14 -11.63
C LEU A 84 -10.58 29.56 -11.76
N GLN A 85 -10.79 30.80 -12.07
CA GLN A 85 -12.13 31.29 -12.46
C GLN A 85 -12.29 31.19 -13.98
N LEU A 86 -13.49 30.86 -14.43
CA LEU A 86 -13.79 30.67 -15.86
C LEU A 86 -13.51 31.94 -16.67
N SER A 87 -13.31 31.77 -17.95
CA SER A 87 -13.03 32.77 -18.97
C SER A 87 -11.60 33.36 -18.88
N ASP A 88 -11.42 34.46 -18.18
CA ASP A 88 -10.16 35.23 -18.11
C ASP A 88 -9.45 35.08 -16.76
N GLY A 89 -9.93 34.18 -15.90
CA GLY A 89 -9.42 34.03 -14.53
C GLY A 89 -9.92 35.10 -13.56
N THR A 90 -10.80 35.99 -14.01
CA THR A 90 -11.40 37.04 -13.18
C THR A 90 -12.87 36.76 -12.84
N GLY A 91 -13.43 35.67 -13.39
CA GLY A 91 -14.81 35.27 -13.15
C GLY A 91 -15.82 36.07 -13.97
N THR A 92 -15.48 36.42 -15.22
CA THR A 92 -16.43 37.04 -16.14
C THR A 92 -17.68 36.21 -16.31
N PRO A 93 -18.88 36.75 -16.00
CA PRO A 93 -20.11 36.00 -16.11
C PRO A 93 -20.43 35.54 -17.54
N LEU A 94 -20.96 34.34 -17.69
CA LEU A 94 -21.33 33.72 -18.97
C LEU A 94 -22.83 33.80 -19.23
N GLY A 95 -23.18 34.10 -20.48
CA GLY A 95 -24.55 34.06 -20.94
C GLY A 95 -25.50 35.10 -20.33
N SER A 96 -26.77 35.07 -20.72
CA SER A 96 -27.80 36.00 -20.23
C SER A 96 -28.16 35.76 -18.75
N ASN A 97 -27.92 34.58 -18.25
CA ASN A 97 -28.13 34.19 -16.84
C ASN A 97 -26.93 34.56 -15.93
N GLN A 98 -25.90 35.16 -16.48
CA GLN A 98 -24.72 35.63 -15.73
C GLN A 98 -24.05 34.53 -14.88
N ALA A 99 -23.93 33.30 -15.44
CA ALA A 99 -23.32 32.18 -14.75
C ALA A 99 -21.82 32.43 -14.50
N THR A 100 -21.35 32.12 -13.28
CA THR A 100 -19.94 32.13 -12.91
C THR A 100 -19.55 30.76 -12.37
N GLY A 101 -18.26 30.42 -12.44
CA GLY A 101 -17.77 29.12 -11.96
C GLY A 101 -16.28 29.18 -11.63
N ASN A 102 -15.85 28.20 -10.86
CA ASN A 102 -14.45 27.98 -10.54
C ASN A 102 -14.05 26.56 -10.93
N ASP A 103 -12.80 26.40 -11.38
CA ASP A 103 -12.20 25.09 -11.67
C ASP A 103 -10.89 24.92 -10.89
N ASP A 104 -10.49 23.66 -10.70
CA ASP A 104 -9.27 23.30 -10.00
C ASP A 104 -8.23 22.73 -10.96
N LEU A 105 -7.03 23.24 -10.90
CA LEU A 105 -5.84 22.63 -11.48
C LEU A 105 -5.02 22.00 -10.36
N LEU A 106 -4.87 20.68 -10.39
CA LEU A 106 -4.13 19.93 -9.39
C LEU A 106 -2.89 19.29 -10.01
N ASN A 107 -1.72 19.61 -9.45
CA ASN A 107 -0.46 18.96 -9.80
C ASN A 107 0.19 18.45 -8.52
N PHE A 108 0.23 17.11 -8.35
CA PHE A 108 0.75 16.49 -7.14
C PHE A 108 1.21 15.04 -7.37
N TRP A 109 1.98 14.56 -6.42
CA TRP A 109 2.38 13.16 -6.37
C TRP A 109 1.29 12.33 -5.69
N MET A 110 0.85 11.25 -6.33
CA MET A 110 -0.23 10.37 -5.85
C MET A 110 0.08 9.66 -4.52
N GLY A 111 1.35 9.63 -4.11
CA GLY A 111 1.82 9.08 -2.83
C GLY A 111 1.93 10.15 -1.74
N ILE A 112 1.00 11.12 -1.66
CA ILE A 112 0.90 12.11 -0.58
C ILE A 112 -0.45 11.96 0.11
N GLY A 113 -0.45 11.95 1.46
CA GLY A 113 -1.66 11.71 2.25
C GLY A 113 -2.09 10.25 2.23
N SER A 114 -3.37 10.00 2.49
CA SER A 114 -3.90 8.63 2.43
C SER A 114 -3.85 8.10 1.01
N GLN A 115 -3.24 6.93 0.83
CA GLN A 115 -3.00 6.38 -0.50
C GLN A 115 -3.27 4.88 -0.58
N LEU A 116 -3.56 4.42 -1.80
CA LEU A 116 -3.54 3.02 -2.21
C LEU A 116 -2.32 2.79 -3.09
N ASP A 117 -1.47 1.84 -2.73
CA ASP A 117 -0.38 1.38 -3.57
C ASP A 117 -0.81 0.16 -4.38
N GLY A 118 -0.67 0.30 -5.69
CA GLY A 118 -0.98 -0.77 -6.64
C GLY A 118 0.19 -1.74 -6.85
N LEU A 119 -0.10 -2.86 -7.49
CA LEU A 119 0.86 -3.96 -7.71
C LEU A 119 2.03 -3.61 -8.66
N GLY A 120 1.96 -2.45 -9.32
CA GLY A 120 3.04 -1.88 -10.11
C GLY A 120 3.91 -0.88 -9.34
N HIS A 121 3.72 -0.71 -8.00
CA HIS A 121 4.43 0.31 -7.22
C HIS A 121 5.84 -0.14 -6.84
N MET A 122 5.98 -1.24 -6.12
CA MET A 122 7.28 -1.77 -5.71
C MET A 122 7.45 -3.24 -6.09
N GLY A 123 8.65 -3.58 -6.55
CA GLY A 123 9.03 -4.92 -6.99
C GLY A 123 10.42 -5.30 -6.50
N VAL A 124 10.91 -6.45 -6.94
CA VAL A 124 12.25 -6.96 -6.65
C VAL A 124 13.02 -7.05 -7.95
N ASN A 125 14.20 -6.44 -8.04
CA ASN A 125 15.07 -6.50 -9.21
C ASN A 125 14.32 -6.26 -10.54
N HIS A 126 13.53 -5.16 -10.61
CA HIS A 126 12.67 -4.78 -11.73
C HIS A 126 11.53 -5.75 -12.07
N THR A 127 11.30 -6.77 -11.26
CA THR A 127 10.19 -7.71 -11.38
C THR A 127 9.09 -7.35 -10.38
N TYR A 128 7.89 -7.19 -10.87
CA TYR A 128 6.69 -6.81 -10.14
C TYR A 128 5.71 -7.97 -10.10
N TYR A 129 4.53 -7.75 -9.51
CA TYR A 129 3.53 -8.78 -9.32
C TYR A 129 3.38 -9.67 -10.55
N ASN A 130 3.29 -10.99 -10.27
CA ASN A 130 3.11 -12.05 -11.26
C ASN A 130 4.19 -12.08 -12.34
N GLY A 131 5.45 -11.75 -11.99
CA GLY A 131 6.60 -11.84 -12.89
C GLY A 131 6.65 -10.76 -13.97
N ASN A 132 5.83 -9.71 -13.89
CA ASN A 132 5.85 -8.63 -14.87
C ASN A 132 7.14 -7.80 -14.72
N HIS A 133 7.98 -7.76 -15.75
CA HIS A 133 9.21 -6.98 -15.74
C HIS A 133 8.94 -5.52 -16.15
N ALA A 134 9.54 -4.56 -15.43
CA ALA A 134 9.31 -3.12 -15.64
C ALA A 134 9.43 -2.67 -17.10
N LYS A 135 10.42 -3.15 -17.85
CA LYS A 135 10.65 -2.80 -19.28
C LYS A 135 9.45 -3.08 -20.18
N ASP A 136 8.58 -4.04 -19.79
CA ASP A 136 7.47 -4.50 -20.62
C ASP A 136 6.17 -3.72 -20.36
N PHE A 137 6.02 -3.14 -19.16
CA PHE A 137 4.75 -2.49 -18.80
C PHE A 137 4.87 -1.06 -18.26
N VAL A 138 6.06 -0.58 -17.86
CA VAL A 138 6.24 0.80 -17.36
C VAL A 138 6.56 1.73 -18.53
N ALA A 139 5.80 2.81 -18.66
CA ALA A 139 6.07 3.89 -19.59
C ALA A 139 5.92 5.24 -18.86
N SER A 140 6.59 6.30 -19.35
CA SER A 140 6.46 7.65 -18.77
C SER A 140 5.03 8.21 -18.85
N THR A 141 4.20 7.65 -19.72
CA THR A 141 2.79 8.00 -19.87
C THR A 141 1.83 7.16 -19.03
N GLY A 142 2.36 6.24 -18.22
CA GLY A 142 1.59 5.37 -17.36
C GLY A 142 1.90 3.87 -17.54
N LEU A 143 1.38 3.07 -16.63
CA LEU A 143 1.51 1.62 -16.68
C LEU A 143 0.59 1.00 -17.73
N LYS A 144 1.11 0.04 -18.51
CA LYS A 144 0.36 -0.76 -19.49
C LYS A 144 -0.31 -1.99 -18.87
N LYS A 145 0.23 -2.48 -17.72
CA LYS A 145 -0.32 -3.54 -16.87
C LYS A 145 -0.25 -3.10 -15.40
N LEU A 146 -0.96 -3.74 -14.51
CA LEU A 146 -0.96 -3.50 -13.07
C LEU A 146 -1.38 -2.07 -12.65
N ALA A 147 -1.96 -1.30 -13.55
CA ALA A 147 -2.45 0.04 -13.26
C ALA A 147 -3.75 -0.02 -12.44
N ILE A 148 -3.85 0.81 -11.42
CA ILE A 148 -4.96 0.78 -10.46
C ILE A 148 -6.33 1.11 -11.05
N HIS A 149 -6.40 1.85 -12.18
CA HIS A 149 -7.67 2.22 -12.80
C HIS A 149 -8.50 1.02 -13.31
N ASN A 150 -7.88 -0.15 -13.43
CA ASN A 150 -8.55 -1.40 -13.83
C ASN A 150 -9.06 -2.21 -12.64
N LEU A 151 -8.77 -1.79 -11.42
CA LEU A 151 -9.21 -2.51 -10.23
C LEU A 151 -10.72 -2.36 -10.00
N PRO A 152 -11.39 -3.43 -9.54
CA PRO A 152 -12.75 -3.31 -9.06
C PRO A 152 -12.79 -2.44 -7.78
N PRO A 153 -13.96 -1.92 -7.39
CA PRO A 153 -14.14 -1.34 -6.07
C PRO A 153 -13.78 -2.35 -4.98
N ILE A 154 -13.19 -1.87 -3.89
CA ILE A 154 -12.92 -2.69 -2.70
C ILE A 154 -14.07 -2.49 -1.73
N ALA A 155 -14.93 -3.49 -1.61
CA ALA A 155 -16.05 -3.50 -0.69
C ALA A 155 -16.08 -4.86 0.04
N THR A 156 -15.69 -4.87 1.33
CA THR A 156 -15.49 -6.10 2.09
C THR A 156 -15.48 -5.81 3.59
N ARG A 157 -15.26 -6.83 4.42
CA ARG A 157 -15.02 -6.62 5.85
C ARG A 157 -13.67 -5.96 6.08
N GLY A 158 -13.68 -4.88 6.88
CA GLY A 158 -12.50 -4.28 7.48
C GLY A 158 -12.31 -4.76 8.92
N VAL A 159 -11.06 -5.01 9.30
CA VAL A 159 -10.63 -5.34 10.66
C VAL A 159 -9.63 -4.32 11.13
N LEU A 160 -9.89 -3.65 12.26
CA LEU A 160 -8.93 -2.76 12.92
C LEU A 160 -8.23 -3.50 14.05
N LEU A 161 -6.91 -3.55 13.99
CA LEU A 161 -6.05 -3.99 15.08
C LEU A 161 -5.51 -2.76 15.83
N ASP A 162 -6.02 -2.52 17.04
CA ASP A 162 -5.65 -1.37 17.87
C ASP A 162 -4.39 -1.69 18.69
N VAL A 163 -3.24 -1.49 18.05
CA VAL A 163 -1.92 -1.77 18.62
C VAL A 163 -1.64 -0.85 19.81
N ALA A 164 -1.95 0.44 19.67
CA ALA A 164 -1.72 1.44 20.71
C ALA A 164 -2.46 1.09 21.99
N ARG A 165 -3.75 0.76 21.90
CA ARG A 165 -4.54 0.31 23.06
C ARG A 165 -4.00 -0.97 23.66
N HIS A 166 -3.62 -1.95 22.84
CA HIS A 166 -3.07 -3.22 23.32
C HIS A 166 -1.80 -3.00 24.14
N MET A 167 -0.94 -2.09 23.70
CA MET A 167 0.30 -1.73 24.40
C MET A 167 0.06 -0.77 25.58
N GLY A 168 -1.14 -0.20 25.73
CA GLY A 168 -1.45 0.78 26.78
C GLY A 168 -0.77 2.13 26.58
N VAL A 169 -0.55 2.54 25.32
CA VAL A 169 0.09 3.80 24.95
C VAL A 169 -0.80 4.61 23.99
N ASP A 170 -0.63 5.92 23.94
CA ASP A 170 -1.32 6.77 22.98
C ASP A 170 -0.69 6.70 21.58
N VAL A 171 0.64 6.49 21.54
CA VAL A 171 1.43 6.39 20.30
C VAL A 171 2.45 5.27 20.47
N VAL A 172 2.44 4.31 19.56
CA VAL A 172 3.42 3.22 19.51
C VAL A 172 4.78 3.79 19.13
N PRO A 173 5.89 3.44 19.82
CA PRO A 173 7.22 3.95 19.49
C PRO A 173 7.67 3.57 18.08
N ALA A 174 8.36 4.48 17.38
CA ALA A 174 9.00 4.18 16.10
C ALA A 174 9.96 2.99 16.21
N GLY A 175 10.08 2.19 15.16
CA GLY A 175 10.88 0.96 15.15
C GLY A 175 10.22 -0.23 15.84
N THR A 176 8.97 -0.10 16.32
CA THR A 176 8.19 -1.23 16.83
C THR A 176 7.63 -2.04 15.68
N ALA A 177 8.14 -3.27 15.48
CA ALA A 177 7.65 -4.18 14.45
C ALA A 177 6.39 -4.94 14.92
N ILE A 178 5.41 -5.06 14.03
CA ILE A 178 4.18 -5.83 14.24
C ILE A 178 4.28 -7.07 13.36
N ASN A 179 4.55 -8.21 13.97
CA ASN A 179 4.67 -9.49 13.30
C ASN A 179 3.49 -10.42 13.63
N GLN A 180 3.56 -11.67 13.20
CA GLN A 180 2.48 -12.65 13.40
C GLN A 180 2.04 -12.73 14.86
N THR A 181 2.98 -12.83 15.80
CA THR A 181 2.66 -12.97 17.24
C THR A 181 1.84 -11.79 17.75
N GLU A 182 2.25 -10.56 17.42
CA GLU A 182 1.55 -9.33 17.82
C GLU A 182 0.16 -9.30 17.21
N ILE A 183 0.03 -9.63 15.91
CA ILE A 183 -1.24 -9.68 15.18
C ILE A 183 -2.21 -10.66 15.88
N GLU A 184 -1.75 -11.90 16.16
CA GLU A 184 -2.58 -12.93 16.78
C GLU A 184 -3.04 -12.55 18.19
N VAL A 185 -2.12 -11.99 19.00
CA VAL A 185 -2.41 -11.59 20.37
C VAL A 185 -3.41 -10.43 20.40
N ILE A 186 -3.22 -9.42 19.53
CA ILE A 186 -4.13 -8.26 19.44
C ILE A 186 -5.51 -8.70 18.94
N ALA A 187 -5.58 -9.48 17.87
CA ALA A 187 -6.83 -10.00 17.33
C ALA A 187 -7.61 -10.80 18.39
N LYS A 188 -6.92 -11.69 19.12
CA LYS A 188 -7.51 -12.45 20.23
C LYS A 188 -8.03 -11.54 21.36
N ALA A 189 -7.25 -10.54 21.75
CA ALA A 189 -7.64 -9.60 22.81
C ALA A 189 -8.85 -8.76 22.41
N GLN A 190 -9.01 -8.45 21.13
CA GLN A 190 -10.17 -7.74 20.58
C GLN A 190 -11.36 -8.65 20.27
N GLY A 191 -11.20 -9.98 20.36
CA GLY A 191 -12.25 -10.96 20.03
C GLY A 191 -12.56 -11.03 18.53
N VAL A 192 -11.59 -10.70 17.66
CA VAL A 192 -11.74 -10.76 16.22
C VAL A 192 -10.84 -11.82 15.60
N SER A 193 -11.20 -12.30 14.41
CA SER A 193 -10.37 -13.18 13.60
C SER A 193 -10.21 -12.58 12.21
N ILE A 194 -9.00 -12.63 11.67
CA ILE A 194 -8.71 -12.20 10.30
C ILE A 194 -8.98 -13.38 9.37
N THR A 195 -9.69 -13.14 8.28
CA THR A 195 -10.05 -14.17 7.33
C THR A 195 -9.85 -13.71 5.89
N LYS A 196 -9.87 -14.67 4.97
CA LYS A 196 -9.73 -14.41 3.53
C LYS A 196 -10.69 -13.32 3.06
N GLY A 197 -10.18 -12.39 2.28
CA GLY A 197 -10.96 -11.29 1.71
C GLY A 197 -11.08 -10.06 2.60
N ASP A 198 -10.50 -10.04 3.80
CA ASP A 198 -10.51 -8.86 4.68
C ASP A 198 -9.56 -7.76 4.21
N VAL A 199 -9.87 -6.53 4.60
CA VAL A 199 -8.92 -5.42 4.71
C VAL A 199 -8.51 -5.30 6.18
N VAL A 200 -7.21 -5.33 6.46
CA VAL A 200 -6.69 -5.19 7.83
C VAL A 200 -6.05 -3.82 8.00
N LEU A 201 -6.48 -3.08 9.00
CA LEU A 201 -5.92 -1.78 9.36
C LEU A 201 -5.27 -1.85 10.74
N PHE A 202 -4.10 -1.22 10.89
CA PHE A 202 -3.44 -1.03 12.18
C PHE A 202 -3.69 0.39 12.70
N HIS A 203 -3.99 0.50 13.98
CA HIS A 203 -3.99 1.78 14.71
C HIS A 203 -2.79 1.80 15.65
N THR A 204 -1.82 2.65 15.35
CA THR A 204 -0.61 2.84 16.12
C THR A 204 -0.60 4.18 16.87
N GLY A 205 -1.51 5.07 16.54
CA GLY A 205 -1.54 6.45 17.01
C GLY A 205 -0.53 7.36 16.30
N TRP A 206 0.20 6.87 15.29
CA TRP A 206 1.30 7.61 14.65
C TRP A 206 0.84 8.88 13.92
N LEU A 207 -0.38 8.91 13.39
CA LEU A 207 -0.94 10.15 12.81
C LEU A 207 -1.01 11.32 13.81
N ASN A 208 -1.09 11.06 15.12
CA ASN A 208 -1.05 12.13 16.11
C ASN A 208 0.32 12.82 16.14
N VAL A 209 1.40 12.12 15.76
CA VAL A 209 2.74 12.70 15.61
C VAL A 209 2.79 13.64 14.41
N MET A 210 2.12 13.28 13.31
CA MET A 210 2.03 14.12 12.10
C MET A 210 1.47 15.52 12.41
N ASP A 211 0.44 15.57 13.24
CA ASP A 211 -0.24 16.82 13.58
C ASP A 211 0.62 17.76 14.45
N VAL A 212 1.65 17.22 15.14
CA VAL A 212 2.49 17.96 16.11
C VAL A 212 3.90 18.19 15.57
N ASP A 213 4.50 17.19 14.93
CA ASP A 213 5.90 17.20 14.47
C ASP A 213 6.04 16.36 13.18
N ALA A 214 5.83 17.02 12.06
CA ALA A 214 5.92 16.40 10.74
C ALA A 214 7.33 15.82 10.44
N ALA A 215 8.40 16.42 10.98
CA ALA A 215 9.75 15.93 10.79
C ALA A 215 9.97 14.60 11.54
N LYS A 216 9.50 14.50 12.76
CA LYS A 216 9.51 13.26 13.55
C LYS A 216 8.64 12.19 12.88
N PHE A 217 7.46 12.58 12.37
CA PHE A 217 6.56 11.66 11.65
C PHE A 217 7.26 10.96 10.48
N MET A 218 8.06 11.70 9.71
CA MET A 218 8.78 11.20 8.53
C MET A 218 10.13 10.51 8.85
N ALA A 219 10.66 10.65 10.07
CA ALA A 219 11.99 10.12 10.42
C ALA A 219 12.01 8.62 10.72
N GLY A 220 10.86 8.03 10.97
CA GLY A 220 10.67 6.62 11.26
C GLY A 220 9.24 6.38 11.75
N GLU A 221 8.85 5.12 11.95
CA GLU A 221 7.49 4.78 12.39
C GLU A 221 7.41 3.36 12.98
N PRO A 222 6.40 3.06 13.83
CA PRO A 222 6.02 1.68 14.07
C PRO A 222 5.33 1.12 12.84
N GLY A 223 5.34 -0.18 12.64
CA GLY A 223 4.61 -0.72 11.50
C GLY A 223 4.77 -2.22 11.32
N LEU A 224 4.26 -2.70 10.20
CA LEU A 224 4.27 -4.12 9.85
C LEU A 224 5.69 -4.60 9.62
N GLY A 225 6.05 -5.72 10.24
CA GLY A 225 7.27 -6.47 9.94
C GLY A 225 7.06 -7.45 8.78
N VAL A 226 8.16 -7.97 8.21
CA VAL A 226 8.10 -8.94 7.10
C VAL A 226 7.36 -10.22 7.51
N GLY A 227 7.54 -10.68 8.76
CA GLY A 227 6.82 -11.83 9.31
C GLY A 227 5.31 -11.62 9.35
N GLY A 228 4.87 -10.42 9.74
CA GLY A 228 3.47 -10.02 9.75
C GLY A 228 2.88 -9.93 8.34
N ALA A 229 3.64 -9.38 7.38
CA ALA A 229 3.24 -9.30 5.97
C ALA A 229 3.00 -10.69 5.37
N LYS A 230 3.92 -11.63 5.57
CA LYS A 230 3.77 -13.03 5.13
C LYS A 230 2.58 -13.71 5.76
N TYR A 231 2.38 -13.50 7.05
CA TYR A 231 1.25 -14.07 7.79
C TYR A 231 -0.10 -13.59 7.22
N LEU A 232 -0.27 -12.27 7.08
CA LEU A 232 -1.51 -11.69 6.54
C LEU A 232 -1.76 -12.11 5.09
N ALA A 233 -0.72 -12.10 4.26
CA ALA A 233 -0.83 -12.59 2.88
C ALA A 233 -1.21 -14.07 2.82
N GLY A 234 -0.70 -14.88 3.75
CA GLY A 234 -1.06 -16.29 3.91
C GLY A 234 -2.54 -16.50 4.27
N LEU A 235 -3.11 -15.61 5.08
CA LEU A 235 -4.54 -15.62 5.41
C LEU A 235 -5.43 -15.17 4.23
N GLY A 236 -4.85 -14.60 3.18
CA GLY A 236 -5.56 -14.18 1.97
C GLY A 236 -6.30 -12.84 2.13
N VAL A 237 -5.77 -11.92 2.92
CA VAL A 237 -6.30 -10.55 3.00
C VAL A 237 -6.15 -9.84 1.65
N VAL A 238 -6.99 -8.86 1.35
CA VAL A 238 -6.95 -8.13 0.08
C VAL A 238 -6.09 -6.88 0.14
N ALA A 239 -6.05 -6.23 1.29
CA ALA A 239 -5.21 -5.07 1.54
C ALA A 239 -4.82 -4.99 3.02
N VAL A 240 -3.70 -4.37 3.28
CA VAL A 240 -3.21 -4.04 4.63
C VAL A 240 -2.91 -2.57 4.69
N GLY A 241 -3.33 -1.90 5.78
CA GLY A 241 -3.09 -0.48 5.95
C GLY A 241 -2.73 -0.10 7.38
N SER A 242 -2.21 1.12 7.55
CA SER A 242 -1.85 1.68 8.84
C SER A 242 -2.05 3.19 8.86
N ASP A 243 -2.09 3.75 10.06
CA ASP A 243 -2.01 5.19 10.31
C ASP A 243 -0.57 5.74 10.25
N THR A 244 0.33 5.05 9.53
CA THR A 244 1.73 5.38 9.28
C THR A 244 1.95 5.71 7.80
N TRP A 245 3.10 6.33 7.45
CA TRP A 245 3.34 6.85 6.10
C TRP A 245 3.95 5.84 5.12
N ALA A 246 4.42 4.67 5.61
CA ALA A 246 4.96 3.59 4.79
C ALA A 246 4.39 2.21 5.17
N LEU A 247 3.37 2.12 6.04
CA LEU A 247 2.82 0.86 6.57
C LEU A 247 3.85 0.05 7.38
N GLU A 248 5.07 -0.10 6.87
CA GLU A 248 6.09 -0.97 7.46
C GLU A 248 6.91 -0.30 8.55
N VAL A 249 7.49 -1.11 9.42
CA VAL A 249 8.34 -0.60 10.50
C VAL A 249 9.58 0.10 9.96
N LEU A 250 9.86 1.30 10.44
CA LEU A 250 11.05 2.05 10.11
C LEU A 250 11.75 2.56 11.39
N PRO A 251 13.08 2.31 11.53
CA PRO A 251 13.94 1.57 10.60
C PRO A 251 13.53 0.11 10.44
N SER A 252 13.82 -0.47 9.27
CA SER A 252 13.55 -1.89 8.99
C SER A 252 14.21 -2.82 10.00
N GLU A 253 13.57 -3.99 10.28
CA GLU A 253 14.13 -5.03 11.17
C GLU A 253 15.50 -5.53 10.69
N ASP A 254 15.73 -5.56 9.39
CA ASP A 254 17.03 -5.78 8.76
C ASP A 254 17.49 -4.48 8.12
N ALA A 255 18.48 -3.82 8.75
CA ALA A 255 19.00 -2.54 8.28
C ALA A 255 19.67 -2.58 6.89
N SER A 256 19.91 -3.76 6.33
CA SER A 256 20.44 -3.93 4.97
C SER A 256 19.34 -3.85 3.90
N GLN A 257 18.06 -3.91 4.29
CA GLN A 257 16.91 -3.92 3.39
C GLN A 257 16.18 -2.58 3.42
N ALA A 258 15.80 -2.11 2.24
CA ALA A 258 14.97 -0.92 2.08
C ALA A 258 13.54 -1.33 1.75
N PHE A 259 12.58 -0.95 2.60
CA PHE A 259 11.15 -1.21 2.42
C PHE A 259 10.81 -2.68 2.08
N PRO A 260 11.25 -3.68 2.90
CA PRO A 260 11.09 -5.09 2.55
C PRO A 260 9.63 -5.59 2.58
N VAL A 261 8.74 -4.93 3.30
CA VAL A 261 7.32 -5.31 3.39
C VAL A 261 6.57 -4.98 2.11
N HIS A 262 6.90 -3.86 1.44
CA HIS A 262 6.26 -3.49 0.18
C HIS A 262 6.37 -4.59 -0.89
N PRO A 263 7.56 -5.05 -1.30
CA PRO A 263 7.64 -6.11 -2.30
C PRO A 263 7.08 -7.44 -1.79
N GLU A 264 7.14 -7.71 -0.48
CA GLU A 264 6.52 -8.92 0.09
C GLU A 264 5.00 -8.93 -0.12
N LEU A 265 4.32 -7.81 0.15
CA LEU A 265 2.88 -7.68 -0.06
C LEU A 265 2.54 -7.52 -1.54
N LEU A 266 3.09 -6.49 -2.20
CA LEU A 266 2.68 -6.09 -3.55
C LEU A 266 3.14 -7.08 -4.62
N ALA A 267 4.47 -7.30 -4.72
CA ALA A 267 5.04 -8.08 -5.81
C ALA A 267 4.84 -9.58 -5.64
N LYS A 268 5.10 -10.11 -4.42
CA LYS A 268 5.09 -11.55 -4.19
C LYS A 268 3.70 -12.11 -3.92
N ASN A 269 2.83 -11.34 -3.25
CA ASN A 269 1.55 -11.84 -2.80
C ASN A 269 0.33 -11.13 -3.42
N GLY A 270 0.52 -10.03 -4.16
CA GLY A 270 -0.56 -9.27 -4.79
C GLY A 270 -1.49 -8.59 -3.78
N VAL A 271 -1.05 -8.35 -2.54
CA VAL A 271 -1.81 -7.68 -1.49
C VAL A 271 -1.55 -6.18 -1.58
N TYR A 272 -2.61 -5.38 -1.57
CA TYR A 272 -2.53 -3.93 -1.68
C TYR A 272 -2.12 -3.28 -0.37
N ILE A 273 -1.47 -2.11 -0.46
CA ILE A 273 -1.05 -1.31 0.70
C ILE A 273 -1.91 -0.06 0.79
N LEU A 274 -2.31 0.31 2.02
CA LEU A 274 -3.04 1.52 2.34
C LEU A 274 -2.24 2.30 3.40
N GLU A 275 -1.79 3.50 3.07
CA GLU A 275 -0.97 4.33 3.96
C GLU A 275 -1.71 5.55 4.47
N ASN A 276 -1.26 6.09 5.59
CA ASN A 276 -1.83 7.29 6.23
C ASN A 276 -3.35 7.17 6.47
N MET A 277 -3.80 6.00 6.92
CA MET A 277 -5.22 5.77 7.20
C MET A 277 -5.64 6.41 8.51
N ASP A 278 -6.62 7.32 8.49
CA ASP A 278 -7.15 7.91 9.72
C ASP A 278 -8.03 6.93 10.48
N THR A 279 -7.40 6.15 11.33
CA THR A 279 -8.06 5.14 12.17
C THR A 279 -8.48 5.65 13.54
N ARG A 280 -8.20 6.92 13.87
CA ARG A 280 -8.38 7.51 15.21
C ARG A 280 -9.83 7.43 15.71
N GLU A 281 -10.79 7.69 14.83
CA GLU A 281 -12.20 7.65 15.23
C GLU A 281 -12.71 6.22 15.44
N LEU A 282 -12.27 5.26 14.64
CA LEU A 282 -12.55 3.84 14.85
C LEU A 282 -11.99 3.34 16.18
N ALA A 283 -10.72 3.69 16.48
CA ALA A 283 -10.06 3.32 17.73
C ALA A 283 -10.75 3.93 18.96
N ARG A 284 -11.11 5.22 18.91
CA ARG A 284 -11.86 5.90 19.96
C ARG A 284 -13.18 5.20 20.26
N ASP A 285 -13.91 4.82 19.22
CA ASP A 285 -15.23 4.18 19.34
C ASP A 285 -15.13 2.66 19.57
N LYS A 286 -13.91 2.11 19.65
CA LYS A 286 -13.63 0.68 19.86
C LYS A 286 -14.27 -0.20 18.79
N VAL A 287 -14.24 0.25 17.54
CA VAL A 287 -14.79 -0.48 16.40
C VAL A 287 -13.67 -1.35 15.78
N ALA A 288 -13.75 -2.65 16.05
CA ALA A 288 -12.76 -3.61 15.53
C ALA A 288 -13.16 -4.22 14.19
N GLU A 289 -14.46 -4.21 13.84
CA GLU A 289 -14.97 -4.76 12.57
C GLU A 289 -15.99 -3.79 11.95
N PHE A 290 -15.94 -3.64 10.63
CA PHE A 290 -16.78 -2.72 9.89
C PHE A 290 -16.92 -3.14 8.42
N LEU A 291 -17.89 -2.59 7.72
CA LEU A 291 -17.92 -2.61 6.26
C LEU A 291 -16.90 -1.58 5.75
N PHE A 292 -15.87 -2.05 5.05
CA PHE A 292 -14.89 -1.21 4.35
C PHE A 292 -15.34 -0.97 2.91
N VAL A 293 -15.31 0.30 2.47
CA VAL A 293 -15.66 0.68 1.10
C VAL A 293 -14.64 1.65 0.53
N LEU A 294 -14.09 1.31 -0.63
CA LEU A 294 -13.19 2.16 -1.41
C LEU A 294 -13.54 2.06 -2.90
N GLY A 295 -14.05 3.15 -3.47
CA GLY A 295 -14.05 3.35 -4.90
C GLY A 295 -12.66 3.73 -5.38
N VAL A 296 -11.95 2.82 -6.04
CA VAL A 296 -10.58 3.07 -6.50
C VAL A 296 -10.58 4.17 -7.57
N PRO A 297 -9.75 5.23 -7.41
CA PRO A 297 -9.64 6.28 -8.42
C PRO A 297 -9.18 5.73 -9.77
N ARG A 298 -9.79 6.22 -10.87
CA ARG A 298 -9.59 5.65 -12.20
C ARG A 298 -8.71 6.52 -13.10
N PHE A 299 -7.57 6.97 -12.58
CA PHE A 299 -6.54 7.66 -13.39
C PHE A 299 -5.82 6.63 -14.27
N VAL A 300 -6.00 6.73 -15.59
CA VAL A 300 -5.47 5.75 -16.55
C VAL A 300 -3.94 5.66 -16.43
N GLY A 301 -3.44 4.45 -16.25
CA GLY A 301 -2.01 4.18 -16.12
C GLY A 301 -1.40 4.49 -14.76
N ALA A 302 -2.19 4.92 -13.76
CA ALA A 302 -1.67 5.25 -12.45
C ALA A 302 -1.14 4.03 -11.68
N VAL A 303 -0.04 4.24 -10.98
CA VAL A 303 0.64 3.25 -10.11
C VAL A 303 -0.07 3.15 -8.76
N GLN A 304 -0.44 4.30 -8.21
CA GLN A 304 -1.03 4.50 -6.90
C GLN A 304 -2.01 5.69 -6.97
N ALA A 305 -2.81 5.92 -5.94
CA ALA A 305 -3.67 7.09 -5.88
C ALA A 305 -3.95 7.53 -4.45
N VAL A 306 -4.15 8.83 -4.29
CA VAL A 306 -4.77 9.39 -3.08
C VAL A 306 -6.19 8.85 -2.96
N ILE A 307 -6.55 8.41 -1.77
CA ILE A 307 -7.83 7.78 -1.47
C ILE A 307 -8.49 8.38 -0.23
N ASN A 308 -9.80 8.22 -0.15
CA ASN A 308 -10.59 8.53 1.04
C ASN A 308 -11.60 7.40 1.28
N PRO A 309 -11.17 6.24 1.78
CA PRO A 309 -12.07 5.13 2.05
C PRO A 309 -13.03 5.44 3.20
N VAL A 310 -14.09 4.66 3.28
CA VAL A 310 -15.11 4.80 4.33
C VAL A 310 -15.25 3.48 5.07
N ALA A 311 -15.25 3.54 6.39
CA ALA A 311 -15.73 2.46 7.24
C ALA A 311 -17.17 2.77 7.68
N ILE A 312 -18.01 1.74 7.73
CA ILE A 312 -19.43 1.87 8.10
C ILE A 312 -19.76 0.84 9.18
N ARG A 313 -20.37 1.32 10.30
CA ARG A 313 -20.75 0.46 11.42
C ARG A 313 -22.22 0.60 11.81
#